data_0052de8de770d4a8e79432bc0498c0d9
#
_entry.id   0052de8de770d4a8e79432bc0498c0d9
#
_cell.length_a   1.000
_cell.length_b   1.000
_cell.length_c   1.000
_cell.angle_alpha   90.00
_cell.angle_beta   90.00
_cell.angle_gamma   90.00
#
_symmetry.space_group_name_H-M   'P 1'
#
loop_
_entity.id
_entity.type
_entity.pdbx_description
1 polymer ?
#
loop_
_entity_poly.entity_id
_entity_poly.type
_entity_poly.pdbx_seq_one_letter_code
_entity_poly.pdbx_strand_id
1 'polypeptide(L)'
;MFKRVENNINLAQVENEISNYWDEIDAFQTSLNNRKNDKIFRFYDGPPFPTGSPHYGNLLAGVIKDIVPRYWTMRGYYVERRFGWDVHGLPIEMEVQKNLNLEDPQQIDEYGIGKFNEACRTQVQTNTENWEKITRKIGRWVDFENDYKTMDIDFMESVWWVFKELWEKDLIYQDYKVLPYSWAASTPLSNFEANMDYRDVEDPSIYFTLNAREDFNNVKKGDKFLVWTTTPWCIPGNLAIAIGKDIDYSRVSMNAVSYTHLRAHETN
;
A
#
# COMPACT_ATOMS: atom_id res chain seq x y z
N MET A 1 -44.99 26.67 16.09
CA MET A 1 -45.83 26.07 15.02
C MET A 1 -44.90 25.23 14.14
N PHE A 2 -45.13 23.94 14.04
CA PHE A 2 -44.26 23.09 13.20
C PHE A 2 -44.53 23.36 11.70
N LYS A 3 -43.47 23.44 10.90
CA LYS A 3 -43.62 23.54 9.44
C LYS A 3 -44.13 22.19 8.90
N ARG A 4 -45.00 22.25 7.89
CA ARG A 4 -45.44 21.04 7.18
C ARG A 4 -44.27 20.42 6.46
N VAL A 5 -44.09 19.11 6.67
CA VAL A 5 -43.04 18.34 5.92
C VAL A 5 -43.55 18.13 4.48
N GLU A 6 -42.74 18.47 3.51
CA GLU A 6 -43.02 18.24 2.09
C GLU A 6 -42.89 16.74 1.75
N ASN A 7 -43.78 16.26 0.87
CA ASN A 7 -43.76 14.84 0.48
C ASN A 7 -42.59 14.47 -0.44
N ASN A 8 -42.00 15.44 -1.13
CA ASN A 8 -40.84 15.28 -1.99
C ASN A 8 -39.71 16.17 -1.48
N ILE A 9 -38.72 15.53 -0.85
CA ILE A 9 -37.50 16.20 -0.37
C ILE A 9 -36.40 16.06 -1.44
N ASN A 10 -35.89 17.18 -1.92
CA ASN A 10 -34.69 17.20 -2.73
C ASN A 10 -33.46 17.12 -1.80
N LEU A 11 -32.92 15.91 -1.60
CA LEU A 11 -31.80 15.71 -0.69
C LEU A 11 -30.57 16.52 -1.07
N ALA A 12 -30.25 16.67 -2.34
CA ALA A 12 -29.11 17.48 -2.79
C ALA A 12 -29.26 18.97 -2.43
N GLN A 13 -30.47 19.48 -2.48
CA GLN A 13 -30.74 20.86 -2.05
C GLN A 13 -30.59 21.00 -0.54
N VAL A 14 -31.14 20.07 0.23
CA VAL A 14 -31.04 20.07 1.70
C VAL A 14 -29.57 19.96 2.15
N GLU A 15 -28.79 19.10 1.51
CA GLU A 15 -27.36 18.97 1.80
C GLU A 15 -26.61 20.30 1.57
N ASN A 16 -26.88 20.99 0.47
CA ASN A 16 -26.26 22.29 0.18
C ASN A 16 -26.70 23.36 1.21
N GLU A 17 -27.99 23.42 1.56
CA GLU A 17 -28.50 24.35 2.57
C GLU A 17 -27.85 24.11 3.94
N ILE A 18 -27.69 22.86 4.36
CA ILE A 18 -27.04 22.51 5.63
C ILE A 18 -25.54 22.83 5.58
N SER A 19 -24.85 22.52 4.49
CA SER A 19 -23.42 22.84 4.35
C SER A 19 -23.18 24.35 4.43
N ASN A 20 -23.97 25.15 3.70
CA ASN A 20 -23.89 26.60 3.77
C ASN A 20 -24.17 27.15 5.18
N TYR A 21 -25.17 26.59 5.87
CA TYR A 21 -25.45 26.97 7.24
C TYR A 21 -24.28 26.62 8.18
N TRP A 22 -23.64 25.48 8.03
CA TRP A 22 -22.46 25.12 8.81
C TRP A 22 -21.28 26.05 8.56
N ASP A 23 -21.08 26.49 7.32
CA ASP A 23 -20.06 27.48 6.97
C ASP A 23 -20.38 28.85 7.59
N GLU A 24 -21.66 29.30 7.51
CA GLU A 24 -22.10 30.57 8.06
C GLU A 24 -21.86 30.69 9.57
N ILE A 25 -22.12 29.61 10.33
CA ILE A 25 -21.94 29.59 11.79
C ILE A 25 -20.56 29.08 12.23
N ASP A 26 -19.68 28.80 11.30
CA ASP A 26 -18.38 28.16 11.55
C ASP A 26 -18.52 26.95 12.49
N ALA A 27 -19.42 26.03 12.10
CA ALA A 27 -19.88 24.95 12.98
C ALA A 27 -18.76 24.07 13.52
N PHE A 28 -17.78 23.72 12.67
CA PHE A 28 -16.67 22.88 13.09
C PHE A 28 -15.79 23.57 14.13
N GLN A 29 -15.31 24.78 13.84
CA GLN A 29 -14.46 25.53 14.76
C GLN A 29 -15.20 25.92 16.04
N THR A 30 -16.49 26.27 15.92
CA THR A 30 -17.35 26.51 17.08
C THR A 30 -17.45 25.28 17.97
N SER A 31 -17.56 24.08 17.39
CA SER A 31 -17.59 22.83 18.16
C SER A 31 -16.28 22.58 18.93
N LEU A 32 -15.14 22.93 18.36
CA LEU A 32 -13.81 22.86 19.02
C LEU A 32 -13.70 23.91 20.13
N ASN A 33 -14.06 25.16 19.86
CA ASN A 33 -14.00 26.27 20.81
C ASN A 33 -14.84 26.00 22.06
N ASN A 34 -16.03 25.42 21.88
CA ASN A 34 -16.92 25.04 22.97
C ASN A 34 -16.34 23.94 23.87
N ARG A 35 -15.31 23.22 23.42
CA ARG A 35 -14.67 22.10 24.13
C ARG A 35 -13.21 22.36 24.49
N LYS A 36 -12.70 23.56 24.27
CA LYS A 36 -11.27 23.91 24.40
C LYS A 36 -10.65 23.55 25.76
N ASN A 37 -11.46 23.61 26.83
CA ASN A 37 -11.01 23.32 28.20
C ASN A 37 -11.46 21.95 28.72
N ASP A 38 -12.10 21.14 27.87
CA ASP A 38 -12.60 19.83 28.25
C ASP A 38 -11.49 18.76 28.13
N LYS A 39 -11.78 17.53 28.56
CA LYS A 39 -10.86 16.41 28.37
C LYS A 39 -10.55 16.21 26.92
N ILE A 40 -9.29 15.94 26.62
CA ILE A 40 -8.84 15.67 25.26
C ILE A 40 -9.11 14.19 24.92
N PHE A 41 -9.76 13.97 23.79
CA PHE A 41 -9.75 12.67 23.10
C PHE A 41 -8.81 12.79 21.91
N ARG A 42 -7.70 12.06 21.94
CA ARG A 42 -6.71 12.09 20.86
C ARG A 42 -7.17 11.21 19.71
N PHE A 43 -7.27 11.81 18.54
CA PHE A 43 -7.63 11.14 17.31
C PHE A 43 -6.55 11.37 16.25
N TYR A 44 -6.05 10.29 15.69
CA TYR A 44 -5.10 10.32 14.58
C TYR A 44 -5.77 9.81 13.32
N ASP A 45 -5.68 10.57 12.25
CA ASP A 45 -6.16 10.17 10.93
C ASP A 45 -5.06 9.40 10.19
N GLY A 46 -5.39 8.24 9.61
CA GLY A 46 -4.53 7.58 8.62
C GLY A 46 -4.61 8.35 7.32
N PRO A 47 -3.50 8.96 6.84
CA PRO A 47 -3.55 9.84 5.68
C PRO A 47 -3.90 9.05 4.42
N PRO A 48 -4.91 9.49 3.62
CA PRO A 48 -5.18 8.89 2.35
C PRO A 48 -4.10 9.24 1.32
N PHE A 49 -3.94 8.38 0.34
CA PHE A 49 -3.12 8.64 -0.82
C PHE A 49 -3.97 9.34 -1.90
N PRO A 50 -3.69 10.60 -2.29
CA PRO A 50 -4.53 11.36 -3.19
C PRO A 50 -4.24 11.02 -4.66
N THR A 51 -4.53 9.80 -5.12
CA THR A 51 -4.48 9.42 -6.53
C THR A 51 -5.86 9.56 -7.16
N GLY A 52 -5.97 10.35 -8.22
CA GLY A 52 -7.23 10.59 -8.91
C GLY A 52 -8.35 11.08 -7.99
N SER A 53 -9.60 10.73 -8.31
CA SER A 53 -10.77 11.05 -7.48
C SER A 53 -11.01 9.99 -6.42
N PRO A 54 -11.52 10.37 -5.22
CA PRO A 54 -11.88 9.41 -4.19
C PRO A 54 -12.91 8.40 -4.68
N HIS A 55 -12.65 7.13 -4.44
CA HIS A 55 -13.63 6.07 -4.68
C HIS A 55 -14.49 5.79 -3.43
N TYR A 56 -15.54 4.98 -3.56
CA TYR A 56 -16.47 4.69 -2.43
C TYR A 56 -15.78 4.16 -1.18
N GLY A 57 -14.70 3.38 -1.30
CA GLY A 57 -13.92 2.91 -0.15
C GLY A 57 -13.29 4.07 0.64
N ASN A 58 -12.80 5.09 -0.05
CA ASN A 58 -12.26 6.31 0.59
C ASN A 58 -13.37 7.09 1.29
N LEU A 59 -14.55 7.22 0.65
CA LEU A 59 -15.70 7.90 1.24
C LEU A 59 -16.19 7.19 2.49
N LEU A 60 -16.30 5.85 2.47
CA LEU A 60 -16.67 5.06 3.63
C LEU A 60 -15.69 5.25 4.79
N ALA A 61 -14.40 5.17 4.52
CA ALA A 61 -13.37 5.46 5.52
C ALA A 61 -13.51 6.88 6.07
N GLY A 62 -13.77 7.88 5.20
CA GLY A 62 -14.01 9.27 5.59
C GLY A 62 -15.19 9.45 6.53
N VAL A 63 -16.30 8.78 6.26
CA VAL A 63 -17.52 8.80 7.13
C VAL A 63 -17.21 8.18 8.49
N ILE A 64 -16.55 7.02 8.54
CA ILE A 64 -16.18 6.37 9.80
C ILE A 64 -15.25 7.27 10.63
N LYS A 65 -14.28 7.90 9.98
CA LYS A 65 -13.33 8.85 10.60
C LYS A 65 -14.01 10.12 11.12
N ASP A 66 -15.19 10.49 10.61
CA ASP A 66 -15.98 11.60 11.10
C ASP A 66 -16.89 11.21 12.27
N ILE A 67 -17.50 10.03 12.24
CA ILE A 67 -18.43 9.55 13.27
C ILE A 67 -17.76 9.52 14.65
N VAL A 68 -16.56 8.97 14.75
CA VAL A 68 -15.86 8.80 16.03
C VAL A 68 -15.55 10.16 16.68
N PRO A 69 -14.89 11.12 16.01
CA PRO A 69 -14.64 12.44 16.58
C PRO A 69 -15.91 13.22 16.93
N ARG A 70 -16.96 13.14 16.09
CA ARG A 70 -18.26 13.77 16.40
C ARG A 70 -18.88 13.21 17.66
N TYR A 71 -18.90 11.88 17.78
CA TYR A 71 -19.42 11.22 18.97
C TYR A 71 -18.70 11.71 20.23
N TRP A 72 -17.37 11.71 20.24
CA TRP A 72 -16.62 12.14 21.42
C TRP A 72 -16.77 13.63 21.70
N THR A 73 -16.88 14.48 20.66
CA THR A 73 -17.20 15.90 20.84
C THR A 73 -18.56 16.09 21.49
N MET A 74 -19.60 15.35 21.07
CA MET A 74 -20.91 15.36 21.70
C MET A 74 -20.87 14.83 23.14
N ARG A 75 -19.96 13.94 23.46
CA ARG A 75 -19.73 13.41 24.81
C ARG A 75 -18.95 14.37 25.71
N GLY A 76 -18.63 15.57 25.26
CA GLY A 76 -17.94 16.58 26.05
C GLY A 76 -16.42 16.50 26.02
N TYR A 77 -15.84 16.00 24.94
CA TYR A 77 -14.40 15.97 24.77
C TYR A 77 -13.94 16.99 23.72
N TYR A 78 -12.77 17.56 23.93
CA TYR A 78 -12.04 18.27 22.88
C TYR A 78 -11.39 17.23 21.96
N VAL A 79 -11.72 17.29 20.66
CA VAL A 79 -11.19 16.36 19.66
C VAL A 79 -10.64 17.15 18.50
N GLU A 80 -9.33 17.34 18.50
CA GLU A 80 -8.61 17.89 17.36
C GLU A 80 -8.68 16.92 16.16
N ARG A 81 -8.91 17.46 14.95
CA ARG A 81 -9.10 16.70 13.73
C ARG A 81 -8.29 17.34 12.63
N ARG A 82 -7.05 16.90 12.48
CA ARG A 82 -6.13 17.38 11.45
C ARG A 82 -6.14 16.43 10.29
N PHE A 83 -6.31 16.95 9.06
CA PHE A 83 -6.20 16.11 7.87
C PHE A 83 -4.74 15.78 7.58
N GLY A 84 -4.49 14.68 6.91
CA GLY A 84 -3.17 14.27 6.48
C GLY A 84 -3.20 13.65 5.10
N TRP A 85 -2.06 13.74 4.40
CA TRP A 85 -1.89 13.23 3.05
C TRP A 85 -0.66 12.33 2.97
N ASP A 86 -0.88 11.10 2.49
CA ASP A 86 0.21 10.22 2.08
C ASP A 86 0.55 10.54 0.62
N VAL A 87 1.72 11.11 0.38
CA VAL A 87 2.04 11.69 -0.93
C VAL A 87 3.39 11.25 -1.47
N HIS A 88 3.98 10.23 -0.87
CA HIS A 88 5.23 9.65 -1.34
C HIS A 88 5.00 8.41 -2.19
N GLY A 89 5.94 8.18 -3.10
CA GLY A 89 6.18 6.89 -3.73
C GLY A 89 5.44 6.63 -5.02
N LEU A 90 5.49 5.38 -5.39
CA LEU A 90 5.18 4.85 -6.71
C LEU A 90 3.82 5.29 -7.32
N PRO A 91 2.70 5.38 -6.59
CA PRO A 91 1.43 5.73 -7.22
C PRO A 91 1.41 7.12 -7.85
N ILE A 92 2.00 8.14 -7.21
CA ILE A 92 2.12 9.48 -7.80
C ILE A 92 3.14 9.47 -8.94
N GLU A 93 4.26 8.80 -8.77
CA GLU A 93 5.29 8.69 -9.82
C GLU A 93 4.71 8.05 -11.08
N MET A 94 3.97 6.95 -10.97
CA MET A 94 3.31 6.30 -12.10
C MET A 94 2.26 7.18 -12.78
N GLU A 95 1.49 7.97 -12.02
CA GLU A 95 0.53 8.93 -12.56
C GLU A 95 1.25 10.02 -13.37
N VAL A 96 2.34 10.56 -12.84
CA VAL A 96 3.14 11.58 -13.51
C VAL A 96 3.89 11.01 -14.73
N GLN A 97 4.49 9.82 -14.61
CA GLN A 97 5.10 9.14 -15.76
C GLN A 97 4.12 8.98 -16.91
N LYS A 98 2.90 8.52 -16.61
CA LYS A 98 1.84 8.40 -17.61
C LYS A 98 1.47 9.74 -18.24
N ASN A 99 1.33 10.80 -17.44
CA ASN A 99 0.98 12.14 -17.91
C ASN A 99 2.08 12.75 -18.78
N LEU A 100 3.34 12.43 -18.51
CA LEU A 100 4.52 12.88 -19.25
C LEU A 100 4.90 11.93 -20.40
N ASN A 101 4.19 10.79 -20.58
CA ASN A 101 4.50 9.72 -21.54
C ASN A 101 5.93 9.17 -21.37
N LEU A 102 6.37 8.98 -20.14
CA LEU A 102 7.64 8.35 -19.79
C LEU A 102 7.39 6.85 -19.55
N GLU A 103 7.88 5.99 -20.43
CA GLU A 103 7.61 4.53 -20.38
C GLU A 103 8.72 3.76 -19.63
N ASP A 104 9.91 4.34 -19.55
CA ASP A 104 11.11 3.71 -18.99
C ASP A 104 11.69 4.58 -17.83
N PRO A 105 12.14 3.98 -16.74
CA PRO A 105 12.89 4.70 -15.68
C PRO A 105 14.08 5.53 -16.20
N GLN A 106 14.77 5.08 -17.26
CA GLN A 106 15.86 5.85 -17.87
C GLN A 106 15.39 7.19 -18.44
N GLN A 107 14.17 7.25 -18.94
CA GLN A 107 13.58 8.52 -19.45
C GLN A 107 13.33 9.53 -18.34
N ILE A 108 13.16 9.09 -17.09
CA ILE A 108 13.07 9.99 -15.93
C ILE A 108 14.41 10.70 -15.70
N ASP A 109 15.52 9.96 -15.82
CA ASP A 109 16.87 10.53 -15.68
C ASP A 109 17.14 11.54 -16.79
N GLU A 110 16.75 11.25 -18.03
CA GLU A 110 16.87 12.14 -19.19
C GLU A 110 15.99 13.38 -19.05
N TYR A 111 14.75 13.22 -18.54
CA TYR A 111 13.83 14.34 -18.26
C TYR A 111 14.38 15.24 -17.14
N GLY A 112 15.09 14.64 -16.20
CA GLY A 112 15.73 15.26 -15.05
C GLY A 112 14.94 15.04 -13.75
N ILE A 113 15.56 14.38 -12.80
CA ILE A 113 14.96 14.00 -11.50
C ILE A 113 14.30 15.21 -10.80
N GLY A 114 14.97 16.38 -10.78
CA GLY A 114 14.43 17.59 -10.16
C GLY A 114 13.12 18.07 -10.81
N LYS A 115 13.03 18.02 -12.14
CA LYS A 115 11.81 18.39 -12.88
C LYS A 115 10.70 17.37 -12.65
N PHE A 116 11.05 16.11 -12.60
CA PHE A 116 10.10 15.03 -12.33
C PHE A 116 9.51 15.15 -10.92
N ASN A 117 10.33 15.39 -9.92
CA ASN A 117 9.88 15.61 -8.55
C ASN A 117 8.95 16.84 -8.44
N GLU A 118 9.23 17.91 -9.17
CA GLU A 118 8.35 19.10 -9.19
C GLU A 118 7.02 18.83 -9.86
N ALA A 119 7.02 18.03 -10.94
CA ALA A 119 5.78 17.55 -11.56
C ALA A 119 4.97 16.68 -10.59
N CYS A 120 5.61 15.82 -9.82
CA CYS A 120 4.94 15.03 -8.76
C CYS A 120 4.33 15.93 -7.68
N ARG A 121 5.04 16.96 -7.20
CA ARG A 121 4.50 17.92 -6.23
C ARG A 121 3.27 18.66 -6.76
N THR A 122 3.31 19.09 -8.02
CA THR A 122 2.18 19.76 -8.68
C THR A 122 0.97 18.83 -8.80
N GLN A 123 1.20 17.57 -9.16
CA GLN A 123 0.13 16.56 -9.24
C GLN A 123 -0.54 16.33 -7.90
N VAL A 124 0.24 16.23 -6.82
CA VAL A 124 -0.27 16.11 -5.44
C VAL A 124 -1.20 17.29 -5.10
N GLN A 125 -0.80 18.52 -5.39
CA GLN A 125 -1.62 19.71 -5.08
C GLN A 125 -2.97 19.65 -5.80
N THR A 126 -2.97 19.32 -7.08
CA THR A 126 -4.21 19.20 -7.88
C THR A 126 -5.15 18.13 -7.31
N ASN A 127 -4.60 17.00 -6.92
CA ASN A 127 -5.39 15.90 -6.37
C ASN A 127 -5.95 16.25 -4.99
N THR A 128 -5.18 16.87 -4.10
CA THR A 128 -5.63 17.23 -2.74
C THR A 128 -6.78 18.23 -2.76
N GLU A 129 -6.77 19.22 -3.65
CA GLU A 129 -7.88 20.18 -3.81
C GLU A 129 -9.19 19.49 -4.19
N ASN A 130 -9.15 18.51 -5.09
CA ASN A 130 -10.34 17.75 -5.48
C ASN A 130 -10.86 16.89 -4.32
N TRP A 131 -9.97 16.24 -3.60
CA TRP A 131 -10.32 15.43 -2.44
C TRP A 131 -10.93 16.25 -1.30
N GLU A 132 -10.40 17.45 -1.06
CA GLU A 132 -10.95 18.38 -0.07
C GLU A 132 -12.42 18.74 -0.39
N LYS A 133 -12.69 19.13 -1.64
CA LYS A 133 -14.07 19.47 -2.09
C LYS A 133 -15.03 18.32 -1.84
N ILE A 134 -14.63 17.10 -2.17
CA ILE A 134 -15.46 15.91 -1.99
C ILE A 134 -15.64 15.60 -0.49
N THR A 135 -14.58 15.71 0.30
CA THR A 135 -14.61 15.47 1.76
C THR A 135 -15.51 16.47 2.47
N ARG A 136 -15.47 17.75 2.09
CA ARG A 136 -16.39 18.76 2.59
C ARG A 136 -17.84 18.46 2.20
N LYS A 137 -18.06 18.00 0.97
CA LYS A 137 -19.40 17.68 0.47
C LYS A 137 -20.04 16.50 1.21
N ILE A 138 -19.29 15.49 1.65
CA ILE A 138 -19.84 14.41 2.50
C ILE A 138 -20.06 14.83 3.96
N GLY A 139 -19.83 16.09 4.28
CA GLY A 139 -20.08 16.69 5.58
C GLY A 139 -19.05 16.33 6.65
N ARG A 140 -17.84 15.89 6.29
CA ARG A 140 -16.79 15.58 7.24
C ARG A 140 -16.18 16.87 7.82
N TRP A 141 -16.13 16.96 9.15
CA TRP A 141 -15.52 18.06 9.88
C TRP A 141 -14.05 17.74 10.21
N VAL A 142 -13.14 18.38 9.52
CA VAL A 142 -11.70 18.20 9.68
C VAL A 142 -10.97 19.46 9.22
N ASP A 143 -9.83 19.75 9.86
CA ASP A 143 -8.97 20.89 9.54
C ASP A 143 -8.10 20.55 8.33
N PHE A 144 -8.33 21.25 7.22
CA PHE A 144 -7.54 21.20 6.00
C PHE A 144 -6.50 22.32 5.94
N GLU A 145 -6.67 23.40 6.70
CA GLU A 145 -5.75 24.55 6.66
C GLU A 145 -4.41 24.22 7.35
N ASN A 146 -4.49 23.40 8.40
CA ASN A 146 -3.34 22.90 9.12
C ASN A 146 -3.09 21.42 8.80
N ASP A 147 -3.32 21.00 7.58
CA ASP A 147 -3.03 19.64 7.13
C ASP A 147 -1.54 19.31 7.25
N TYR A 148 -1.20 18.05 7.12
CA TYR A 148 0.19 17.62 6.95
C TYR A 148 0.32 16.75 5.71
N LYS A 149 1.48 16.83 5.08
CA LYS A 149 1.84 15.97 3.96
C LYS A 149 3.09 15.19 4.30
N THR A 150 3.13 13.91 3.96
CA THR A 150 4.31 13.09 4.23
C THR A 150 5.58 13.62 3.54
N MET A 151 5.43 14.49 2.53
CA MET A 151 6.55 15.18 1.87
C MET A 151 7.01 16.46 2.58
N ASP A 152 6.33 16.91 3.64
CA ASP A 152 6.73 18.08 4.39
C ASP A 152 8.03 17.80 5.16
N ILE A 153 8.92 18.81 5.23
CA ILE A 153 10.22 18.65 5.87
C ILE A 153 10.08 18.25 7.34
N ASP A 154 9.17 18.90 8.06
CA ASP A 154 8.93 18.61 9.49
C ASP A 154 8.42 17.17 9.71
N PHE A 155 7.62 16.65 8.77
CA PHE A 155 7.18 15.26 8.81
C PHE A 155 8.36 14.31 8.58
N MET A 156 9.17 14.56 7.55
CA MET A 156 10.34 13.75 7.24
C MET A 156 11.36 13.77 8.38
N GLU A 157 11.63 14.93 8.96
CA GLU A 157 12.52 15.06 10.11
C GLU A 157 12.05 14.23 11.31
N SER A 158 10.74 14.24 11.58
CA SER A 158 10.14 13.42 12.64
C SER A 158 10.32 11.92 12.38
N VAL A 159 10.14 11.45 11.13
CA VAL A 159 10.36 10.06 10.73
C VAL A 159 11.83 9.67 10.91
N TRP A 160 12.76 10.53 10.49
CA TRP A 160 14.21 10.30 10.66
C TRP A 160 14.61 10.26 12.13
N TRP A 161 14.02 11.11 12.95
CA TRP A 161 14.24 11.07 14.38
C TRP A 161 13.76 9.73 14.99
N VAL A 162 12.59 9.25 14.63
CA VAL A 162 12.09 7.93 15.08
C VAL A 162 13.04 6.82 14.64
N PHE A 163 13.51 6.85 13.39
CA PHE A 163 14.46 5.87 12.88
C PHE A 163 15.77 5.88 13.71
N LYS A 164 16.31 7.06 14.00
CA LYS A 164 17.50 7.23 14.83
C LYS A 164 17.30 6.65 16.23
N GLU A 165 16.18 6.98 16.90
CA GLU A 165 15.85 6.45 18.21
C GLU A 165 15.77 4.91 18.24
N LEU A 166 15.25 4.30 17.19
CA LEU A 166 15.19 2.83 17.06
C LEU A 166 16.58 2.24 16.80
N TRP A 167 17.39 2.92 15.99
CA TRP A 167 18.77 2.52 15.72
C TRP A 167 19.63 2.55 17.01
N GLU A 168 19.54 3.62 17.79
CA GLU A 168 20.28 3.77 19.06
C GLU A 168 19.87 2.72 20.12
N LYS A 169 18.71 2.12 19.95
CA LYS A 169 18.20 1.02 20.80
C LYS A 169 18.48 -0.38 20.25
N ASP A 170 19.29 -0.50 19.22
CA ASP A 170 19.59 -1.77 18.51
C ASP A 170 18.33 -2.55 18.05
N LEU A 171 17.26 -1.81 17.72
CA LEU A 171 16.01 -2.40 17.22
C LEU A 171 15.96 -2.47 15.69
N ILE A 172 16.95 -1.87 15.01
CA ILE A 172 17.09 -1.91 13.55
C ILE A 172 18.39 -2.61 13.22
N TYR A 173 18.31 -3.59 12.33
CA TYR A 173 19.46 -4.35 11.86
C TYR A 173 19.35 -4.62 10.36
N GLN A 174 20.48 -4.88 9.71
CA GLN A 174 20.54 -5.26 8.31
C GLN A 174 20.45 -6.78 8.17
N ASP A 175 19.54 -7.26 7.32
CA ASP A 175 19.37 -8.68 7.05
C ASP A 175 18.85 -8.91 5.64
N TYR A 176 18.83 -10.18 5.21
CA TYR A 176 18.28 -10.60 3.93
C TYR A 176 16.82 -11.01 4.10
N LYS A 177 15.97 -10.54 3.20
CA LYS A 177 14.55 -10.92 3.17
C LYS A 177 14.12 -11.29 1.77
N VAL A 178 13.43 -12.42 1.62
CA VAL A 178 12.79 -12.80 0.36
C VAL A 178 11.50 -11.99 0.20
N LEU A 179 11.41 -11.22 -0.87
CA LEU A 179 10.26 -10.38 -1.19
C LEU A 179 9.81 -10.63 -2.63
N PRO A 180 8.49 -10.56 -2.92
CA PRO A 180 8.01 -10.41 -4.28
C PRO A 180 8.61 -9.15 -4.92
N TYR A 181 8.97 -9.23 -6.18
CA TYR A 181 9.60 -8.12 -6.90
C TYR A 181 8.89 -7.90 -8.24
N SER A 182 8.45 -6.67 -8.49
CA SER A 182 7.91 -6.28 -9.79
C SER A 182 9.05 -5.82 -10.70
N TRP A 183 9.31 -6.55 -11.76
CA TRP A 183 10.28 -6.14 -12.78
C TRP A 183 9.78 -4.91 -13.57
N ALA A 184 8.46 -4.78 -13.77
CA ALA A 184 7.88 -3.66 -14.50
C ALA A 184 7.98 -2.34 -13.73
N ALA A 185 7.78 -2.38 -12.41
CA ALA A 185 7.91 -1.22 -11.54
C ALA A 185 9.31 -1.07 -10.91
N SER A 186 10.21 -2.05 -11.17
CA SER A 186 11.58 -2.10 -10.62
C SER A 186 11.66 -1.95 -9.10
N THR A 187 10.68 -2.51 -8.37
CA THR A 187 10.58 -2.38 -6.91
C THR A 187 10.07 -3.66 -6.23
N PRO A 188 10.46 -3.92 -4.98
CA PRO A 188 9.80 -4.93 -4.15
C PRO A 188 8.33 -4.58 -3.93
N LEU A 189 7.50 -5.61 -3.84
CA LEU A 189 6.07 -5.47 -3.57
C LEU A 189 5.75 -5.81 -2.11
N SER A 190 4.77 -5.11 -1.55
CA SER A 190 4.16 -5.52 -0.29
C SER A 190 3.35 -6.81 -0.47
N ASN A 191 3.06 -7.51 0.65
CA ASN A 191 2.22 -8.72 0.60
C ASN A 191 0.82 -8.42 0.05
N PHE A 192 0.30 -7.23 0.27
CA PHE A 192 -0.99 -6.81 -0.26
C PHE A 192 -0.94 -6.66 -1.78
N GLU A 193 0.06 -5.95 -2.30
CA GLU A 193 0.25 -5.75 -3.74
C GLU A 193 0.54 -7.06 -4.47
N ALA A 194 1.31 -7.96 -3.86
CA ALA A 194 1.62 -9.27 -4.43
C ALA A 194 0.39 -10.17 -4.57
N ASN A 195 -0.66 -9.92 -3.79
CA ASN A 195 -1.91 -10.68 -3.82
C ASN A 195 -2.97 -10.10 -4.77
N MET A 196 -2.66 -9.03 -5.47
CA MET A 196 -3.59 -8.41 -6.41
C MET A 196 -3.45 -8.99 -7.82
N ASP A 197 -4.59 -9.09 -8.52
CA ASP A 197 -4.65 -9.40 -9.95
C ASP A 197 -4.07 -10.77 -10.35
N TYR A 198 -4.43 -11.82 -9.60
CA TYR A 198 -4.09 -13.18 -10.00
C TYR A 198 -4.71 -13.53 -11.35
N ARG A 199 -3.90 -14.05 -12.26
CA ARG A 199 -4.29 -14.47 -13.60
C ARG A 199 -3.69 -15.83 -13.94
N ASP A 200 -4.41 -16.61 -14.72
CA ASP A 200 -3.85 -17.79 -15.36
C ASP A 200 -2.92 -17.33 -16.49
N VAL A 201 -1.66 -17.75 -16.43
CA VAL A 201 -0.65 -17.44 -17.43
C VAL A 201 0.06 -18.73 -17.87
N GLU A 202 0.50 -18.78 -19.13
CA GLU A 202 1.34 -19.87 -19.62
C GLU A 202 2.81 -19.50 -19.38
N ASP A 203 3.43 -20.27 -18.47
CA ASP A 203 4.88 -20.12 -18.20
C ASP A 203 5.65 -21.34 -18.71
N PRO A 204 6.88 -21.14 -19.24
CA PRO A 204 7.71 -22.26 -19.63
C PRO A 204 8.12 -23.08 -18.41
N SER A 205 8.00 -24.39 -18.50
CA SER A 205 8.51 -25.29 -17.48
C SER A 205 9.46 -26.31 -18.08
N ILE A 206 10.48 -26.65 -17.32
CA ILE A 206 11.46 -27.66 -17.73
C ILE A 206 11.72 -28.67 -16.62
N TYR A 207 12.07 -29.87 -17.06
CA TYR A 207 12.66 -30.91 -16.23
C TYR A 207 14.15 -31.01 -16.54
N PHE A 208 14.98 -31.06 -15.52
CA PHE A 208 16.40 -31.30 -15.68
C PHE A 208 16.91 -32.22 -14.58
N THR A 209 18.11 -32.75 -14.75
CA THR A 209 18.70 -33.68 -13.78
C THR A 209 19.97 -33.13 -13.20
N LEU A 210 20.19 -33.38 -11.91
CA LEU A 210 21.43 -33.14 -11.20
C LEU A 210 22.01 -34.46 -10.75
N ASN A 211 23.31 -34.63 -10.86
CA ASN A 211 24.00 -35.85 -10.49
C ASN A 211 24.53 -35.76 -9.05
N ALA A 212 24.30 -36.83 -8.25
CA ALA A 212 24.98 -36.98 -6.99
C ALA A 212 26.50 -37.09 -7.17
N ARG A 213 27.26 -36.28 -6.46
CA ARG A 213 28.76 -36.28 -6.56
C ARG A 213 29.40 -37.31 -5.66
N GLU A 214 28.72 -37.75 -4.62
CA GLU A 214 29.20 -38.71 -3.61
C GLU A 214 28.08 -39.58 -3.12
N ASP A 215 28.43 -40.65 -2.41
CA ASP A 215 27.48 -41.52 -1.73
C ASP A 215 26.95 -40.81 -0.48
N PHE A 216 25.63 -40.79 -0.31
CA PHE A 216 24.95 -40.23 0.88
C PHE A 216 23.69 -41.02 1.21
N ASN A 217 23.68 -41.71 2.36
CA ASN A 217 22.59 -42.61 2.75
C ASN A 217 22.25 -43.63 1.65
N ASN A 218 21.01 -43.60 1.14
CA ASN A 218 20.55 -44.49 0.07
C ASN A 218 20.85 -43.96 -1.34
N VAL A 219 21.45 -42.80 -1.46
CA VAL A 219 21.83 -42.19 -2.75
C VAL A 219 23.27 -42.60 -3.08
N LYS A 220 23.49 -43.05 -4.31
CA LYS A 220 24.80 -43.42 -4.79
C LYS A 220 25.40 -42.34 -5.72
N LYS A 221 26.72 -42.23 -5.74
CA LYS A 221 27.41 -41.35 -6.70
C LYS A 221 26.95 -41.68 -8.10
N GLY A 222 26.51 -40.65 -8.84
CA GLY A 222 25.97 -40.79 -10.20
C GLY A 222 24.45 -40.96 -10.27
N ASP A 223 23.76 -41.18 -9.12
CA ASP A 223 22.31 -41.12 -9.12
C ASP A 223 21.84 -39.74 -9.55
N LYS A 224 20.68 -39.67 -10.23
CA LYS A 224 20.16 -38.44 -10.78
C LYS A 224 18.96 -37.98 -10.01
N PHE A 225 18.98 -36.74 -9.57
CA PHE A 225 17.80 -36.05 -9.04
C PHE A 225 17.05 -35.38 -10.19
N LEU A 226 15.80 -35.76 -10.40
CA LEU A 226 14.92 -35.09 -11.35
C LEU A 226 14.32 -33.85 -10.68
N VAL A 227 14.56 -32.69 -11.26
CA VAL A 227 14.08 -31.40 -10.78
C VAL A 227 13.16 -30.79 -11.84
N TRP A 228 12.04 -30.21 -11.39
CA TRP A 228 11.13 -29.46 -12.23
C TRP A 228 11.09 -28.01 -11.76
N THR A 229 11.04 -27.09 -12.71
CA THR A 229 10.93 -25.65 -12.43
C THR A 229 10.11 -24.94 -13.50
N THR A 230 9.35 -23.93 -13.08
CA THR A 230 8.68 -22.95 -13.96
C THR A 230 9.50 -21.69 -14.18
N THR A 231 10.70 -21.61 -13.57
CA THR A 231 11.60 -20.47 -13.70
C THR A 231 12.98 -20.90 -14.24
N PRO A 232 13.07 -21.38 -15.51
CA PRO A 232 14.29 -21.95 -16.06
C PRO A 232 15.46 -20.97 -16.11
N TRP A 233 15.19 -19.66 -16.17
CA TRP A 233 16.21 -18.62 -16.13
C TRP A 233 16.95 -18.50 -14.78
N CYS A 234 16.41 -19.09 -13.70
CA CYS A 234 17.08 -19.11 -12.41
C CYS A 234 18.16 -20.19 -12.29
N ILE A 235 18.17 -21.21 -13.18
CA ILE A 235 19.08 -22.35 -13.12
C ILE A 235 20.57 -21.94 -13.09
N PRO A 236 21.04 -20.97 -13.88
CA PRO A 236 22.46 -20.56 -13.84
C PRO A 236 22.90 -20.00 -12.48
N GLY A 237 21.97 -19.48 -11.69
CA GLY A 237 22.23 -18.94 -10.35
C GLY A 237 21.96 -19.92 -9.20
N ASN A 238 21.48 -21.14 -9.49
CA ASN A 238 21.14 -22.10 -8.45
C ASN A 238 22.39 -22.70 -7.81
N LEU A 239 22.45 -22.66 -6.48
CA LEU A 239 23.56 -23.20 -5.67
C LEU A 239 23.24 -24.56 -5.09
N ALA A 240 21.98 -24.86 -4.81
CA ALA A 240 21.56 -26.09 -4.16
C ALA A 240 20.09 -26.43 -4.50
N ILE A 241 19.71 -27.66 -4.21
CA ILE A 241 18.29 -28.08 -4.16
C ILE A 241 17.86 -28.29 -2.72
N ALA A 242 16.68 -27.81 -2.36
CA ALA A 242 16.08 -28.06 -1.07
C ALA A 242 15.20 -29.32 -1.15
N ILE A 243 15.33 -30.21 -0.16
CA ILE A 243 14.54 -31.44 -0.05
C ILE A 243 13.76 -31.38 1.27
N GLY A 244 12.48 -31.77 1.22
CA GLY A 244 11.68 -31.92 2.44
C GLY A 244 12.05 -33.19 3.18
N LYS A 245 12.41 -33.08 4.48
CA LYS A 245 12.78 -34.22 5.29
C LYS A 245 11.61 -35.19 5.58
N ASP A 246 10.38 -34.68 5.49
CA ASP A 246 9.15 -35.42 5.77
C ASP A 246 8.42 -35.79 4.46
N ILE A 247 9.12 -35.76 3.33
CA ILE A 247 8.61 -36.12 2.01
C ILE A 247 9.27 -37.40 1.56
N ASP A 248 8.45 -38.38 1.15
CA ASP A 248 8.94 -39.63 0.56
C ASP A 248 9.33 -39.42 -0.90
N TYR A 249 10.56 -39.83 -1.23
CA TYR A 249 11.12 -39.76 -2.58
C TYR A 249 11.27 -41.17 -3.15
N SER A 250 10.69 -41.42 -4.30
CA SER A 250 10.76 -42.71 -4.98
C SER A 250 11.96 -42.78 -5.94
N ARG A 251 12.66 -43.92 -5.91
CA ARG A 251 13.69 -44.23 -6.90
C ARG A 251 13.07 -44.90 -8.10
N VAL A 252 13.24 -44.33 -9.29
CA VAL A 252 12.69 -44.84 -10.53
C VAL A 252 13.84 -45.20 -11.50
N SER A 253 13.80 -46.37 -12.10
CA SER A 253 14.70 -46.77 -13.16
C SER A 253 13.99 -46.68 -14.50
N MET A 254 14.58 -45.95 -15.43
CA MET A 254 14.07 -45.78 -16.77
C MET A 254 15.21 -46.01 -17.79
N ASN A 255 15.05 -46.97 -18.69
CA ASN A 255 16.07 -47.32 -19.68
C ASN A 255 17.47 -47.51 -19.10
N ALA A 256 17.59 -48.30 -18.01
CA ALA A 256 18.85 -48.58 -17.28
C ALA A 256 19.50 -47.38 -16.57
N VAL A 257 18.83 -46.25 -16.49
CA VAL A 257 19.25 -45.08 -15.68
C VAL A 257 18.36 -44.95 -14.48
N SER A 258 18.96 -44.80 -13.29
CA SER A 258 18.21 -44.61 -12.04
C SER A 258 17.93 -43.12 -11.79
N TYR A 259 16.70 -42.76 -11.59
CA TYR A 259 16.28 -41.40 -11.24
C TYR A 259 15.65 -41.42 -9.85
N THR A 260 15.96 -40.41 -9.05
CA THR A 260 15.22 -40.12 -7.81
C THR A 260 14.21 -39.03 -8.11
N HIS A 261 12.92 -39.39 -8.03
CA HIS A 261 11.84 -38.46 -8.36
C HIS A 261 11.41 -37.67 -7.13
N LEU A 262 11.47 -36.36 -7.21
CA LEU A 262 10.82 -35.46 -6.26
C LEU A 262 9.34 -35.38 -6.65
N ARG A 263 8.45 -35.86 -5.78
CA ARG A 263 7.03 -35.69 -5.97
C ARG A 263 6.68 -34.21 -5.91
N ALA A 264 6.28 -33.63 -7.00
CA ALA A 264 5.64 -32.31 -6.99
C ALA A 264 4.34 -32.45 -6.18
N HIS A 265 4.15 -31.62 -5.17
CA HIS A 265 2.83 -31.48 -4.54
C HIS A 265 1.90 -30.92 -5.61
N GLU A 266 0.93 -31.72 -6.03
CA GLU A 266 -0.27 -31.19 -6.65
C GLU A 266 -0.98 -30.37 -5.55
N THR A 267 -0.91 -29.06 -5.67
CA THR A 267 -1.81 -28.19 -4.93
C THR A 267 -3.18 -28.30 -5.58
N ASN A 268 -4.12 -28.92 -4.88
CA ASN A 268 -5.55 -28.83 -5.20
C ASN A 268 -6.04 -27.40 -4.97
#